data_570fb8663341ebaaf722decb26baf369
#
_entry.id   570fb8663341ebaaf722decb26baf369
#
_cell.length_a   1.000
_cell.length_b   1.000
_cell.length_c   1.000
_cell.angle_alpha   90.00
_cell.angle_beta   90.00
_cell.angle_gamma   90.00
#
_symmetry.space_group_name_H-M   'P 1'
#
loop_
_entity.id
_entity.type
_entity.pdbx_description
1 polymer ?
#
loop_
_entity_poly.entity_id
_entity_poly.type
_entity_poly.pdbx_seq_one_letter_code
_entity_poly.pdbx_strand_id
1 'polypeptide(L)'
;MEKFIKPIVENSVKPNEIDKLEESGSSELKNGKIIEQDLDLVKSVSLESLNSLNQEKNLDLNKLSFPAISESDKTRIKEDTGWSNEIIEKIKNKKQYEIYKNANLSEEMINNRKCLIKDINLDYVDEKTGLTNRERMEKGMSPIDEKTGEKIELHHMDQEFNAPFAELTEHSEHGGKNHKILHDNSVESWRRNPELKKEYNNIQRPEHWRSRLAMLES
;
A
#
# COMPACT_ATOMS: atom_id res chain seq x y z
N MET A 1 -5.20 12.19 52.53
CA MET A 1 -3.89 11.96 51.96
C MET A 1 -3.93 12.35 50.49
N GLU A 2 -3.44 13.54 50.24
CA GLU A 2 -3.32 14.13 48.89
C GLU A 2 -2.25 13.41 48.07
N LYS A 3 -2.51 13.11 46.82
CA LYS A 3 -1.50 12.71 45.87
C LYS A 3 -1.52 13.60 44.64
N PHE A 4 -0.44 14.33 44.56
CA PHE A 4 0.03 15.23 43.55
C PHE A 4 -0.12 14.74 42.11
N ILE A 5 -0.75 15.56 41.28
CA ILE A 5 -0.72 15.51 39.83
C ILE A 5 0.47 16.37 39.38
N LYS A 6 1.42 15.80 38.64
CA LYS A 6 2.50 16.55 37.99
C LYS A 6 2.00 17.08 36.65
N PRO A 7 2.34 18.34 36.30
CA PRO A 7 1.96 18.92 35.01
C PRO A 7 2.85 18.43 33.88
N ILE A 8 2.22 18.22 32.73
CA ILE A 8 2.84 17.95 31.43
C ILE A 8 3.54 19.23 30.97
N VAL A 9 4.83 19.14 30.66
CA VAL A 9 5.63 20.24 30.12
C VAL A 9 5.35 20.34 28.62
N GLU A 10 4.65 21.41 28.22
CA GLU A 10 4.57 21.86 26.84
C GLU A 10 5.95 22.39 26.38
N ASN A 11 6.53 21.73 25.39
CA ASN A 11 7.68 22.26 24.66
C ASN A 11 7.21 23.31 23.65
N SER A 12 7.16 24.54 24.06
CA SER A 12 7.03 25.70 23.17
C SER A 12 8.35 25.96 22.44
N VAL A 13 8.34 25.77 21.15
CA VAL A 13 9.40 26.21 20.23
C VAL A 13 9.37 27.75 20.20
N LYS A 14 10.44 28.38 20.60
CA LYS A 14 10.61 29.85 20.54
C LYS A 14 10.89 30.29 19.10
N PRO A 15 10.23 31.35 18.60
CA PRO A 15 10.57 31.98 17.32
C PRO A 15 11.68 33.04 17.57
N ASN A 16 12.93 32.74 17.29
CA ASN A 16 14.01 33.74 17.20
C ASN A 16 15.31 33.12 16.68
N GLU A 17 15.36 32.85 15.37
CA GLU A 17 16.64 32.61 14.65
C GLU A 17 16.63 33.08 13.19
N ILE A 18 15.75 34.03 12.83
CA ILE A 18 15.72 34.60 11.46
C ILE A 18 16.34 36.01 11.41
N ASP A 19 16.60 36.66 12.56
CA ASP A 19 17.06 38.06 12.63
C ASP A 19 18.58 38.27 12.81
N LYS A 20 19.41 37.30 12.36
CA LYS A 20 20.89 37.44 12.50
C LYS A 20 21.67 37.31 11.19
N LEU A 21 21.09 37.63 10.04
CA LEU A 21 21.82 37.66 8.77
C LEU A 21 21.78 39.00 8.04
N GLU A 22 21.40 40.11 8.72
CA GLU A 22 21.39 41.45 8.13
C GLU A 22 22.32 42.45 8.83
N GLU A 23 23.54 42.04 9.23
CA GLU A 23 24.57 43.00 9.61
C GLU A 23 25.98 42.46 9.30
N SER A 24 26.37 42.45 8.02
CA SER A 24 27.77 42.60 7.60
C SER A 24 27.87 42.74 6.07
N GLY A 25 27.82 43.94 5.58
CA GLY A 25 27.99 44.18 4.15
C GLY A 25 27.84 45.64 3.74
N SER A 26 28.32 46.58 4.53
CA SER A 26 28.52 47.94 4.05
C SER A 26 29.85 48.03 3.30
N SER A 27 29.86 47.82 2.01
CA SER A 27 30.89 48.31 1.11
C SER A 27 30.26 49.18 0.01
N GLU A 28 30.79 50.38 -0.05
CA GLU A 28 30.42 51.52 -0.89
C GLU A 28 30.05 51.16 -2.32
N LEU A 29 28.82 51.45 -2.73
CA LEU A 29 28.42 51.51 -4.11
C LEU A 29 28.58 52.92 -4.66
N LYS A 30 29.71 53.17 -5.28
CA LYS A 30 29.91 54.32 -6.17
C LYS A 30 29.31 53.99 -7.54
N ASN A 31 28.32 54.81 -7.98
CA ASN A 31 27.84 54.96 -9.35
C ASN A 31 27.34 53.65 -10.04
N GLY A 32 26.10 53.28 -9.75
CA GLY A 32 25.49 52.20 -10.45
C GLY A 32 24.24 52.65 -11.25
N LYS A 33 24.39 52.86 -12.53
CA LYS A 33 23.30 52.72 -13.46
C LYS A 33 23.13 51.20 -13.63
N ILE A 34 22.16 50.62 -12.92
CA ILE A 34 21.73 49.23 -13.21
C ILE A 34 21.08 49.31 -14.59
N ILE A 35 21.71 48.69 -15.58
CA ILE A 35 21.17 48.61 -16.93
C ILE A 35 19.96 47.66 -16.84
N GLU A 36 18.77 48.09 -17.29
CA GLU A 36 17.57 47.26 -17.30
C GLU A 36 17.77 45.89 -17.93
N GLN A 37 18.77 45.72 -18.79
CA GLN A 37 19.15 44.48 -19.43
C GLN A 37 19.67 43.40 -18.41
N ASP A 38 20.31 43.79 -17.30
CA ASP A 38 20.78 42.84 -16.32
C ASP A 38 19.66 42.27 -15.45
N LEU A 39 18.59 43.05 -15.26
CA LEU A 39 17.39 42.62 -14.54
C LEU A 39 16.59 41.57 -15.31
N ASP A 40 16.51 41.72 -16.64
CA ASP A 40 15.82 40.78 -17.51
C ASP A 40 16.62 39.47 -17.67
N LEU A 41 17.96 39.54 -17.66
CA LEU A 41 18.80 38.35 -17.70
C LEU A 41 18.68 37.54 -16.38
N VAL A 42 18.67 38.18 -15.23
CA VAL A 42 18.48 37.50 -13.94
C VAL A 42 17.09 36.90 -13.81
N LYS A 43 16.05 37.57 -14.35
CA LYS A 43 14.69 37.02 -14.38
C LYS A 43 14.58 35.83 -15.35
N SER A 44 15.22 35.88 -16.51
CA SER A 44 15.19 34.79 -17.50
C SER A 44 15.93 33.52 -16.99
N VAL A 45 17.10 33.69 -16.41
CA VAL A 45 17.86 32.59 -15.77
C VAL A 45 17.08 31.97 -14.60
N SER A 46 16.40 32.80 -13.81
CA SER A 46 15.55 32.30 -12.72
C SER A 46 14.33 31.53 -13.23
N LEU A 47 13.72 31.98 -14.33
CA LEU A 47 12.55 31.29 -14.95
C LEU A 47 12.95 29.98 -15.63
N GLU A 48 14.08 29.94 -16.33
CA GLU A 48 14.59 28.70 -16.94
C GLU A 48 15.01 27.68 -15.88
N SER A 49 15.65 28.13 -14.81
CA SER A 49 16.01 27.26 -13.67
C SER A 49 14.77 26.72 -12.95
N LEU A 50 13.72 27.53 -12.78
CA LEU A 50 12.44 27.08 -12.23
C LEU A 50 11.68 26.16 -13.18
N ASN A 51 11.75 26.41 -14.49
CA ASN A 51 11.12 25.53 -15.47
C ASN A 51 11.85 24.18 -15.60
N SER A 52 13.18 24.16 -15.55
CA SER A 52 13.95 22.91 -15.53
C SER A 52 13.73 22.12 -14.22
N LEU A 53 13.68 22.78 -13.06
CA LEU A 53 13.31 22.16 -11.78
C LEU A 53 11.85 21.65 -11.78
N ASN A 54 10.94 22.33 -12.44
CA ASN A 54 9.56 21.87 -12.60
C ASN A 54 9.43 20.76 -13.64
N GLN A 55 10.28 20.72 -14.68
CA GLN A 55 10.36 19.59 -15.60
C GLN A 55 11.01 18.36 -14.96
N GLU A 56 12.00 18.52 -14.10
CA GLU A 56 12.54 17.42 -13.30
C GLU A 56 11.56 16.95 -12.19
N LYS A 57 10.73 17.86 -11.65
CA LYS A 57 9.66 17.49 -10.71
C LYS A 57 8.40 16.90 -11.38
N ASN A 58 8.23 17.12 -12.68
CA ASN A 58 7.27 16.43 -13.54
C ASN A 58 7.83 15.10 -14.08
N LEU A 59 8.88 14.57 -13.50
CA LEU A 59 9.15 13.14 -13.51
C LEU A 59 7.93 12.47 -12.90
N ASP A 60 7.19 11.90 -13.77
CA ASP A 60 5.89 11.25 -13.63
C ASP A 60 5.87 10.38 -12.35
N LEU A 61 5.47 10.96 -11.21
CA LEU A 61 5.24 10.23 -9.97
C LEU A 61 4.17 9.12 -10.15
N ASN A 62 3.48 9.12 -11.30
CA ASN A 62 2.59 8.07 -11.75
C ASN A 62 3.34 6.90 -12.40
N LYS A 63 4.63 7.03 -12.68
CA LYS A 63 5.52 5.97 -13.17
C LYS A 63 6.55 5.58 -12.13
N LEU A 64 6.15 5.37 -10.90
CA LEU A 64 6.90 4.52 -9.98
C LEU A 64 6.73 3.06 -10.46
N SER A 65 7.37 2.74 -11.59
CA SER A 65 7.54 1.34 -11.98
C SER A 65 8.48 0.71 -10.96
N PHE A 66 7.90 -0.05 -10.04
CA PHE A 66 8.70 -0.85 -9.13
C PHE A 66 9.52 -1.85 -9.98
N PRO A 67 10.83 -2.04 -9.70
CA PRO A 67 11.64 -2.99 -10.44
C PRO A 67 10.96 -4.35 -10.45
N ALA A 68 10.85 -4.95 -11.64
CA ALA A 68 10.34 -6.31 -11.79
C ALA A 68 11.19 -7.32 -10.99
N ILE A 69 10.59 -8.41 -10.57
CA ILE A 69 11.28 -9.49 -9.89
C ILE A 69 12.19 -10.22 -10.90
N SER A 70 13.47 -10.35 -10.55
CA SER A 70 14.44 -11.14 -11.33
C SER A 70 14.29 -12.64 -11.08
N GLU A 71 14.81 -13.50 -11.96
CA GLU A 71 14.79 -14.95 -11.74
C GLU A 71 15.54 -15.37 -10.46
N SER A 72 16.61 -14.66 -10.12
CA SER A 72 17.32 -14.87 -8.85
C SER A 72 16.46 -14.48 -7.62
N ASP A 73 15.64 -13.44 -7.74
CA ASP A 73 14.70 -13.07 -6.69
C ASP A 73 13.59 -14.12 -6.56
N LYS A 74 13.05 -14.66 -7.66
CA LYS A 74 12.06 -15.74 -7.65
C LYS A 74 12.57 -17.00 -6.94
N THR A 75 13.81 -17.39 -7.25
CA THR A 75 14.47 -18.52 -6.58
C THR A 75 14.52 -18.28 -5.06
N ARG A 76 14.98 -17.10 -4.66
CA ARG A 76 15.08 -16.73 -3.25
C ARG A 76 13.73 -16.65 -2.54
N ILE A 77 12.68 -16.13 -3.22
CA ILE A 77 11.32 -16.13 -2.69
C ILE A 77 10.84 -17.57 -2.44
N LYS A 78 11.10 -18.47 -3.38
CA LYS A 78 10.74 -19.89 -3.24
C LYS A 78 11.42 -20.56 -2.06
N GLU A 79 12.72 -20.32 -1.88
CA GLU A 79 13.48 -20.83 -0.75
C GLU A 79 13.00 -20.28 0.60
N ASP A 80 12.62 -18.99 0.62
CA ASP A 80 12.21 -18.28 1.83
C ASP A 80 10.78 -18.62 2.27
N THR A 81 9.88 -18.89 1.33
CA THR A 81 8.44 -19.06 1.61
C THR A 81 7.90 -20.46 1.36
N GLY A 82 8.57 -21.23 0.53
CA GLY A 82 8.05 -22.52 0.04
C GLY A 82 6.93 -22.38 -1.01
N TRP A 83 6.58 -21.17 -1.44
CA TRP A 83 5.51 -20.96 -2.42
C TRP A 83 5.85 -21.57 -3.78
N SER A 84 4.81 -22.04 -4.47
CA SER A 84 4.96 -22.63 -5.80
C SER A 84 5.33 -21.59 -6.86
N ASN A 85 5.87 -22.07 -7.98
CA ASN A 85 6.17 -21.20 -9.11
C ASN A 85 4.92 -20.47 -9.62
N GLU A 86 3.73 -21.11 -9.57
CA GLU A 86 2.48 -20.50 -10.00
C GLU A 86 2.14 -19.23 -9.21
N ILE A 87 2.34 -19.25 -7.90
CA ILE A 87 2.18 -18.07 -7.04
C ILE A 87 3.26 -17.04 -7.34
N ILE A 88 4.53 -17.47 -7.40
CA ILE A 88 5.67 -16.56 -7.55
C ILE A 88 5.63 -15.82 -8.89
N GLU A 89 5.19 -16.45 -9.97
CA GLU A 89 5.02 -15.82 -11.29
C GLU A 89 3.96 -14.71 -11.31
N LYS A 90 3.04 -14.72 -10.35
CA LYS A 90 2.03 -13.65 -10.19
C LYS A 90 2.50 -12.47 -9.34
N ILE A 91 3.72 -12.52 -8.80
CA ILE A 91 4.32 -11.43 -8.04
C ILE A 91 5.14 -10.56 -9.00
N LYS A 92 4.72 -9.32 -9.25
CA LYS A 92 5.35 -8.45 -10.25
C LYS A 92 6.59 -7.71 -9.76
N ASN A 93 6.67 -7.41 -8.48
CA ASN A 93 7.76 -6.61 -7.92
C ASN A 93 8.04 -6.96 -6.45
N LYS A 94 9.23 -6.56 -5.96
CA LYS A 94 9.67 -6.85 -4.59
C LYS A 94 8.73 -6.30 -3.51
N LYS A 95 8.06 -5.18 -3.76
CA LYS A 95 7.13 -4.60 -2.78
C LYS A 95 5.85 -5.40 -2.64
N GLN A 96 5.33 -6.00 -3.73
CA GLN A 96 4.24 -6.95 -3.63
C GLN A 96 4.64 -8.17 -2.80
N TYR A 97 5.84 -8.72 -3.05
CA TYR A 97 6.38 -9.81 -2.24
C TYR A 97 6.46 -9.45 -0.75
N GLU A 98 7.00 -8.26 -0.43
CA GLU A 98 7.07 -7.77 0.95
C GLU A 98 5.70 -7.69 1.62
N ILE A 99 4.65 -7.25 0.89
CA ILE A 99 3.28 -7.20 1.41
C ILE A 99 2.80 -8.61 1.77
N TYR A 100 2.91 -9.56 0.85
CA TYR A 100 2.44 -10.94 1.08
C TYR A 100 3.24 -11.64 2.18
N LYS A 101 4.55 -11.44 2.22
CA LYS A 101 5.43 -11.98 3.27
C LYS A 101 5.07 -11.41 4.65
N ASN A 102 4.91 -10.08 4.75
CA ASN A 102 4.56 -9.41 6.02
C ASN A 102 3.14 -9.76 6.50
N ALA A 103 2.24 -10.11 5.58
CA ALA A 103 0.92 -10.64 5.91
C ALA A 103 0.97 -12.09 6.45
N ASN A 104 2.16 -12.71 6.46
CA ASN A 104 2.40 -14.07 6.96
C ASN A 104 1.49 -15.12 6.30
N LEU A 105 1.44 -15.08 4.96
CA LEU A 105 0.58 -15.95 4.18
C LEU A 105 1.24 -17.30 3.91
N SER A 106 0.44 -18.39 3.97
CA SER A 106 0.81 -19.71 3.49
C SER A 106 0.08 -20.06 2.19
N GLU A 107 0.68 -20.92 1.36
CA GLU A 107 0.03 -21.37 0.11
C GLU A 107 -0.84 -22.59 0.37
N GLU A 108 -2.10 -22.53 -0.12
CA GLU A 108 -3.04 -23.65 -0.07
C GLU A 108 -3.89 -23.72 -1.34
N MET A 109 -4.53 -24.88 -1.56
CA MET A 109 -5.46 -25.12 -2.66
C MET A 109 -6.90 -24.98 -2.17
N ILE A 110 -7.60 -23.95 -2.64
CA ILE A 110 -9.01 -23.69 -2.31
C ILE A 110 -9.85 -23.75 -3.58
N ASN A 111 -10.80 -24.67 -3.68
CA ASN A 111 -11.68 -24.82 -4.86
C ASN A 111 -10.88 -24.90 -6.17
N ASN A 112 -9.87 -25.75 -6.23
CA ASN A 112 -8.96 -25.93 -7.39
C ASN A 112 -8.23 -24.63 -7.80
N ARG A 113 -8.14 -23.63 -6.91
CA ARG A 113 -7.38 -22.41 -7.10
C ARG A 113 -6.29 -22.32 -6.03
N LYS A 114 -5.07 -22.05 -6.43
CA LYS A 114 -4.02 -21.73 -5.48
C LYS A 114 -4.29 -20.39 -4.82
N CYS A 115 -4.07 -20.32 -3.54
CA CYS A 115 -4.31 -19.13 -2.73
C CYS A 115 -3.18 -18.93 -1.73
N LEU A 116 -2.85 -17.69 -1.47
CA LEU A 116 -2.09 -17.28 -0.29
C LEU A 116 -3.08 -16.95 0.83
N ILE A 117 -3.09 -17.73 1.87
CA ILE A 117 -4.11 -17.70 2.94
C ILE A 117 -3.55 -17.20 4.26
N LYS A 118 -4.39 -16.52 5.04
CA LYS A 118 -4.11 -16.10 6.42
C LYS A 118 -4.53 -17.17 7.43
N ASP A 119 -3.90 -17.12 8.59
CA ASP A 119 -4.43 -17.79 9.77
C ASP A 119 -5.69 -17.06 10.26
N ILE A 120 -6.76 -17.82 10.57
CA ILE A 120 -8.07 -17.29 10.94
C ILE A 120 -8.51 -17.92 12.26
N ASN A 121 -8.72 -17.09 13.29
CA ASN A 121 -9.39 -17.51 14.51
C ASN A 121 -10.90 -17.63 14.27
N LEU A 122 -11.42 -18.85 14.19
CA LEU A 122 -12.84 -19.11 13.91
C LEU A 122 -13.78 -18.62 15.01
N ASP A 123 -13.30 -18.54 16.24
CA ASP A 123 -14.10 -18.16 17.41
C ASP A 123 -14.06 -16.64 17.70
N TYR A 124 -13.27 -15.86 16.92
CA TYR A 124 -13.27 -14.41 17.02
C TYR A 124 -14.63 -13.85 16.65
N VAL A 125 -15.18 -12.99 17.53
CA VAL A 125 -16.49 -12.34 17.37
C VAL A 125 -16.33 -10.95 16.76
N ASP A 126 -16.99 -10.70 15.65
CA ASP A 126 -17.11 -9.36 15.07
C ASP A 126 -18.02 -8.50 15.92
N GLU A 127 -17.47 -7.50 16.60
CA GLU A 127 -18.20 -6.60 17.50
C GLU A 127 -19.35 -5.86 16.82
N LYS A 128 -19.28 -5.65 15.50
CA LYS A 128 -20.31 -4.94 14.72
C LYS A 128 -21.54 -5.78 14.45
N THR A 129 -21.36 -7.09 14.26
CA THR A 129 -22.44 -7.99 13.86
C THR A 129 -22.79 -9.02 14.93
N GLY A 130 -21.94 -9.21 15.92
CA GLY A 130 -22.06 -10.25 16.94
C GLY A 130 -21.81 -11.66 16.41
N LEU A 131 -21.38 -11.82 15.14
CA LEU A 131 -21.11 -13.12 14.51
C LEU A 131 -19.67 -13.51 14.76
N THR A 132 -19.45 -14.80 15.01
CA THR A 132 -18.11 -15.40 14.98
C THR A 132 -17.58 -15.47 13.53
N ASN A 133 -16.26 -15.60 13.35
CA ASN A 133 -15.69 -15.85 12.02
C ASN A 133 -16.24 -17.13 11.41
N ARG A 134 -16.46 -18.18 12.20
CA ARG A 134 -17.14 -19.41 11.77
C ARG A 134 -18.49 -19.11 11.12
N GLU A 135 -19.38 -18.42 11.83
CA GLU A 135 -20.71 -18.06 11.36
C GLU A 135 -20.68 -17.14 10.13
N ARG A 136 -19.69 -16.26 10.06
CA ARG A 136 -19.48 -15.40 8.88
C ARG A 136 -19.10 -16.23 7.66
N MET A 137 -18.15 -17.14 7.80
CA MET A 137 -17.65 -17.98 6.71
C MET A 137 -18.72 -18.99 6.25
N GLU A 138 -19.53 -19.55 7.14
CA GLU A 138 -20.73 -20.37 6.79
C GLU A 138 -21.67 -19.61 5.86
N LYS A 139 -21.87 -18.31 6.12
CA LYS A 139 -22.70 -17.44 5.28
C LYS A 139 -21.96 -16.97 4.01
N GLY A 140 -20.73 -17.39 3.78
CA GLY A 140 -19.89 -16.93 2.68
C GLY A 140 -19.42 -15.47 2.83
N MET A 141 -19.41 -14.95 4.04
CA MET A 141 -18.91 -13.63 4.37
C MET A 141 -17.42 -13.69 4.72
N SER A 142 -16.71 -12.60 4.43
CA SER A 142 -15.30 -12.43 4.83
C SER A 142 -15.15 -12.53 6.35
N PRO A 143 -14.19 -13.29 6.87
CA PRO A 143 -13.83 -13.26 8.27
C PRO A 143 -13.17 -11.93 8.65
N ILE A 144 -13.04 -11.71 9.95
CA ILE A 144 -12.35 -10.56 10.54
C ILE A 144 -11.00 -11.03 11.08
N ASP A 145 -9.96 -10.29 10.79
CA ASP A 145 -8.64 -10.52 11.38
C ASP A 145 -8.65 -10.06 12.85
N GLU A 146 -8.38 -10.97 13.77
CA GLU A 146 -8.45 -10.68 15.21
C GLU A 146 -7.45 -9.62 15.69
N LYS A 147 -6.30 -9.49 14.98
CA LYS A 147 -5.23 -8.56 15.36
C LYS A 147 -5.56 -7.12 15.00
N THR A 148 -6.26 -6.92 13.89
CA THR A 148 -6.54 -5.58 13.34
C THR A 148 -8.01 -5.19 13.46
N GLY A 149 -8.92 -6.14 13.64
CA GLY A 149 -10.38 -5.93 13.56
C GLY A 149 -10.86 -5.61 12.15
N GLU A 150 -10.02 -5.78 11.14
CA GLU A 150 -10.34 -5.53 9.74
C GLU A 150 -10.92 -6.78 9.05
N LYS A 151 -11.73 -6.58 8.02
CA LYS A 151 -12.14 -7.69 7.15
C LYS A 151 -10.94 -8.22 6.39
N ILE A 152 -10.95 -9.54 6.15
CA ILE A 152 -10.01 -10.16 5.24
C ILE A 152 -10.63 -10.17 3.83
N GLU A 153 -9.98 -9.51 2.88
CA GLU A 153 -10.40 -9.45 1.48
C GLU A 153 -9.62 -10.41 0.59
N LEU A 154 -10.22 -10.79 -0.53
CA LEU A 154 -9.57 -11.58 -1.58
C LEU A 154 -8.97 -10.64 -2.63
N HIS A 155 -7.66 -10.53 -2.62
CA HIS A 155 -6.92 -9.85 -3.66
C HIS A 155 -6.63 -10.83 -4.81
N HIS A 156 -7.06 -10.52 -6.05
CA HIS A 156 -6.67 -11.26 -7.23
C HIS A 156 -5.22 -10.90 -7.57
N MET A 157 -4.32 -11.86 -7.42
CA MET A 157 -2.92 -11.66 -7.79
C MET A 157 -2.86 -11.36 -9.30
N ASP A 158 -1.96 -10.45 -9.70
CA ASP A 158 -1.85 -10.01 -11.09
C ASP A 158 -3.13 -9.38 -11.71
N GLN A 159 -4.14 -9.05 -10.88
CA GLN A 159 -5.40 -8.42 -11.30
C GLN A 159 -6.22 -9.20 -12.36
N GLU A 160 -5.90 -10.46 -12.61
CA GLU A 160 -6.65 -11.33 -13.51
C GLU A 160 -7.79 -12.04 -12.77
N PHE A 161 -8.94 -12.20 -13.46
CA PHE A 161 -10.14 -12.79 -12.86
C PHE A 161 -9.94 -14.22 -12.33
N ASN A 162 -9.14 -15.02 -13.05
CA ASN A 162 -8.85 -16.41 -12.68
C ASN A 162 -7.51 -16.60 -11.96
N ALA A 163 -6.83 -15.50 -11.61
CA ALA A 163 -5.56 -15.58 -10.90
C ALA A 163 -5.72 -16.16 -9.48
N PRO A 164 -4.63 -16.64 -8.86
CA PRO A 164 -4.60 -16.96 -7.45
C PRO A 164 -5.12 -15.82 -6.57
N PHE A 165 -5.71 -16.17 -5.43
CA PHE A 165 -6.07 -15.17 -4.42
C PHE A 165 -4.97 -14.99 -3.39
N ALA A 166 -4.87 -13.78 -2.84
CA ALA A 166 -4.18 -13.50 -1.59
C ALA A 166 -5.20 -12.93 -0.58
N GLU A 167 -5.27 -13.54 0.60
CA GLU A 167 -6.09 -13.09 1.73
C GLU A 167 -5.38 -11.95 2.44
N LEU A 168 -5.88 -10.72 2.33
CA LEU A 168 -5.27 -9.51 2.89
C LEU A 168 -6.29 -8.73 3.72
N THR A 169 -5.86 -8.10 4.79
CA THR A 169 -6.72 -7.19 5.55
C THR A 169 -7.05 -5.94 4.74
N GLU A 170 -8.30 -5.45 4.88
CA GLU A 170 -8.93 -4.44 4.00
C GLU A 170 -8.12 -3.14 3.88
N HIS A 171 -7.60 -2.62 4.99
CA HIS A 171 -6.93 -1.31 5.01
C HIS A 171 -5.43 -1.40 5.20
N SER A 172 -4.97 -2.23 6.14
CA SER A 172 -3.56 -2.26 6.53
C SER A 172 -2.67 -3.01 5.53
N GLU A 173 -3.20 -4.04 4.85
CA GLU A 173 -2.43 -4.83 3.88
C GLU A 173 -2.85 -4.58 2.43
N HIS A 174 -4.16 -4.55 2.12
CA HIS A 174 -4.69 -4.39 0.76
C HIS A 174 -4.83 -2.91 0.38
N GLY A 175 -5.30 -2.08 1.32
CA GLY A 175 -5.63 -0.67 1.10
C GLY A 175 -4.47 0.30 1.29
N GLY A 176 -4.82 1.58 1.47
CA GLY A 176 -3.87 2.65 1.79
C GLY A 176 -2.72 2.78 0.79
N LYS A 177 -1.50 2.85 1.29
CA LYS A 177 -0.28 2.95 0.48
C LYS A 177 -0.01 1.71 -0.37
N ASN A 178 -0.51 0.55 0.06
CA ASN A 178 -0.29 -0.72 -0.62
C ASN A 178 -1.16 -0.88 -1.87
N HIS A 179 -2.29 -0.18 -1.94
CA HIS A 179 -3.21 -0.26 -3.08
C HIS A 179 -2.50 0.01 -4.42
N LYS A 180 -1.64 1.05 -4.50
CA LYS A 180 -0.87 1.38 -5.72
C LYS A 180 0.22 0.37 -6.06
N ILE A 181 0.68 -0.42 -5.07
CA ILE A 181 1.68 -1.47 -5.27
C ILE A 181 1.01 -2.74 -5.80
N LEU A 182 -0.17 -3.07 -5.25
CA LEU A 182 -0.94 -4.26 -5.59
C LEU A 182 -1.74 -4.11 -6.89
N HIS A 183 -2.11 -2.87 -7.27
CA HIS A 183 -2.95 -2.59 -8.42
C HIS A 183 -2.24 -1.67 -9.43
N ASP A 184 -2.12 -2.14 -10.66
CA ASP A 184 -1.69 -1.35 -11.80
C ASP A 184 -2.92 -0.71 -12.47
N ASN A 185 -3.05 0.61 -12.30
CA ASN A 185 -4.18 1.35 -12.85
C ASN A 185 -4.12 1.50 -14.38
N SER A 186 -3.02 1.12 -15.03
CA SER A 186 -2.91 1.09 -16.49
C SER A 186 -3.59 -0.13 -17.11
N VAL A 187 -3.86 -1.16 -16.30
CA VAL A 187 -4.55 -2.39 -16.74
C VAL A 187 -6.06 -2.23 -16.54
N GLU A 188 -6.82 -2.59 -17.57
CA GLU A 188 -8.28 -2.58 -17.45
C GLU A 188 -8.75 -3.62 -16.42
N SER A 189 -9.51 -3.15 -15.43
CA SER A 189 -10.02 -4.01 -14.39
C SER A 189 -11.19 -4.88 -14.88
N TRP A 190 -11.11 -6.20 -14.67
CA TRP A 190 -12.23 -7.12 -14.93
C TRP A 190 -13.52 -6.73 -14.17
N ARG A 191 -13.40 -5.96 -13.08
CA ARG A 191 -14.55 -5.45 -12.30
C ARG A 191 -15.46 -4.51 -13.10
N ARG A 192 -15.00 -4.01 -14.27
CA ARG A 192 -15.83 -3.24 -15.22
C ARG A 192 -16.79 -4.12 -16.00
N ASN A 193 -16.50 -5.43 -16.11
CA ASN A 193 -17.42 -6.40 -16.69
C ASN A 193 -18.49 -6.78 -15.64
N PRO A 194 -19.79 -6.47 -15.85
CA PRO A 194 -20.85 -6.71 -14.88
C PRO A 194 -21.06 -8.21 -14.57
N GLU A 195 -20.86 -9.08 -15.56
CA GLU A 195 -21.03 -10.53 -15.40
C GLU A 195 -19.93 -11.11 -14.52
N LEU A 196 -18.67 -10.79 -14.80
CA LEU A 196 -17.54 -11.23 -13.98
C LEU A 196 -17.64 -10.68 -12.55
N LYS A 197 -18.08 -9.42 -12.40
CA LYS A 197 -18.31 -8.82 -11.08
C LYS A 197 -19.42 -9.56 -10.32
N LYS A 198 -20.51 -9.93 -10.99
CA LYS A 198 -21.61 -10.71 -10.41
C LYS A 198 -21.14 -12.10 -10.02
N GLU A 199 -20.40 -12.77 -10.88
CA GLU A 199 -19.83 -14.10 -10.61
C GLU A 199 -18.92 -14.06 -9.38
N TYR A 200 -17.97 -13.11 -9.33
CA TYR A 200 -17.09 -12.95 -8.17
C TYR A 200 -17.87 -12.75 -6.87
N ASN A 201 -18.83 -11.80 -6.86
CA ASN A 201 -19.53 -11.43 -5.64
C ASN A 201 -20.48 -12.54 -5.14
N ASN A 202 -21.13 -13.27 -6.05
CA ASN A 202 -22.20 -14.20 -5.70
C ASN A 202 -21.73 -15.66 -5.65
N ILE A 203 -20.60 -15.97 -6.28
CA ILE A 203 -20.10 -17.35 -6.39
C ILE A 203 -18.69 -17.45 -5.81
N GLN A 204 -17.69 -16.88 -6.48
CA GLN A 204 -16.28 -17.15 -6.13
C GLN A 204 -15.93 -16.75 -4.69
N ARG A 205 -16.30 -15.54 -4.27
CA ARG A 205 -16.00 -15.05 -2.92
C ARG A 205 -16.74 -15.82 -1.82
N PRO A 206 -18.07 -16.05 -1.89
CA PRO A 206 -18.76 -16.86 -0.88
C PRO A 206 -18.29 -18.31 -0.83
N GLU A 207 -18.01 -18.92 -1.96
CA GLU A 207 -17.51 -20.30 -2.01
C GLU A 207 -16.10 -20.41 -1.45
N HIS A 208 -15.24 -19.44 -1.71
CA HIS A 208 -13.90 -19.40 -1.11
C HIS A 208 -14.00 -19.50 0.41
N TRP A 209 -14.81 -18.63 1.05
CA TRP A 209 -14.90 -18.60 2.50
C TRP A 209 -15.51 -19.86 3.10
N ARG A 210 -16.53 -20.43 2.46
CA ARG A 210 -17.09 -21.73 2.90
C ARG A 210 -16.07 -22.86 2.80
N SER A 211 -15.30 -22.90 1.72
CA SER A 211 -14.27 -23.93 1.53
C SER A 211 -13.11 -23.73 2.48
N ARG A 212 -12.75 -22.49 2.79
CA ARG A 212 -11.76 -22.18 3.83
C ARG A 212 -12.24 -22.67 5.21
N LEU A 213 -13.51 -22.48 5.53
CA LEU A 213 -14.07 -23.00 6.78
C LEU A 213 -13.97 -24.53 6.82
N ALA A 214 -14.44 -25.19 5.78
CA ALA A 214 -14.39 -26.66 5.72
C ALA A 214 -12.98 -27.22 5.87
N MET A 215 -11.98 -26.53 5.32
CA MET A 215 -10.56 -26.89 5.46
C MET A 215 -10.06 -26.70 6.91
N LEU A 216 -10.51 -25.64 7.61
CA LEU A 216 -10.10 -25.36 8.99
C LEU A 216 -10.76 -26.30 10.02
N GLU A 217 -11.83 -26.97 9.64
CA GLU A 217 -12.59 -27.93 10.47
C GLU A 217 -12.23 -29.40 10.21
N SER A 218 -11.39 -29.66 9.18
CA SER A 218 -10.96 -31.02 8.81
C SER A 218 -9.78 -31.50 9.66
#